data_fc72f52fe422666480c57b96e0337198
#
_entry.id   fc72f52fe422666480c57b96e0337198
#
_cell.length_a   1.000
_cell.length_b   1.000
_cell.length_c   1.000
_cell.angle_alpha   90.00
_cell.angle_beta   90.00
_cell.angle_gamma   90.00
#
_symmetry.space_group_name_H-M   'P 1'
#
loop_
_entity.id
_entity.type
_entity.pdbx_description
1 polymer ?
#
loop_
_entity_poly.entity_id
_entity_poly.type
_entity_poly.pdbx_seq_one_letter_code
_entity_poly.pdbx_strand_id
1 'polypeptide(L)'
;PLCGQVLADFGADVIKVEHPGRGDDTRDWGMRIGKTETTYYNSMNRNKRSITVDLQTPEGVKIIHSLLPQCDVVIQNFKTGGAEKLGLGYEQLKAIKPDLIYCSVSGYDSSGPEAKRPGYDLVIQAEAGLMAINGEASQPPLKFGVAAVDMMTGMYAAQAVLAALFRRERTGKGRHIEMALYDCGLMITGYYGLDALLLGHDPQRYGNAHPSIVPYGMYDAADGPLIIGVGNNAQFDKFCRQVVQRPDIVEDPRFATNVERAKNRLVLGPMLKELIAGFPRELLLERLSAAGIPCGKVAGLHEALTSERTRRGGLLQEMPHPVAGTTHVFAPPYRLDGQRLP
;
A
#
# COMPACT_ATOMS: atom_id res chain seq x y z
N PRO A 1 -12.30 -3.94 2.39
CA PRO A 1 -12.98 -2.91 1.55
C PRO A 1 -12.25 -2.65 0.23
N LEU A 2 -10.89 -2.56 0.21
CA LEU A 2 -10.13 -2.15 -0.97
C LEU A 2 -10.30 -3.10 -2.18
N CYS A 3 -10.31 -4.42 -1.96
CA CYS A 3 -10.56 -5.40 -3.04
C CYS A 3 -11.85 -5.08 -3.80
N GLY A 4 -12.98 -4.91 -3.09
CA GLY A 4 -14.25 -4.55 -3.72
C GLY A 4 -14.22 -3.18 -4.42
N GLN A 5 -13.48 -2.21 -3.88
CA GLN A 5 -13.32 -0.91 -4.53
C GLN A 5 -12.54 -1.02 -5.85
N VAL A 6 -11.45 -1.78 -5.87
CA VAL A 6 -10.67 -1.99 -7.10
C VAL A 6 -11.51 -2.67 -8.19
N LEU A 7 -12.33 -3.65 -7.82
CA LEU A 7 -13.23 -4.29 -8.78
C LEU A 7 -14.31 -3.31 -9.28
N ALA A 8 -14.88 -2.49 -8.40
CA ALA A 8 -15.84 -1.45 -8.74
C ALA A 8 -15.24 -0.39 -9.69
N ASP A 9 -13.97 -0.01 -9.46
CA ASP A 9 -13.24 0.90 -10.35
C ASP A 9 -13.06 0.33 -11.76
N PHE A 10 -13.05 -0.98 -11.92
CA PHE A 10 -13.05 -1.67 -13.22
C PHE A 10 -14.46 -1.96 -13.76
N GLY A 11 -15.52 -1.41 -13.14
CA GLY A 11 -16.90 -1.49 -13.63
C GLY A 11 -17.74 -2.62 -13.03
N ALA A 12 -17.25 -3.32 -12.00
CA ALA A 12 -18.07 -4.29 -11.29
C ALA A 12 -19.18 -3.60 -10.48
N ASP A 13 -20.39 -4.14 -10.52
CA ASP A 13 -21.48 -3.74 -9.64
C ASP A 13 -21.26 -4.34 -8.24
N VAL A 14 -20.76 -3.55 -7.32
CA VAL A 14 -20.39 -4.00 -5.98
C VAL A 14 -21.44 -3.62 -4.96
N ILE A 15 -22.04 -4.63 -4.32
CA ILE A 15 -22.98 -4.48 -3.21
C ILE A 15 -22.24 -4.73 -1.91
N LYS A 16 -22.10 -3.68 -1.10
CA LYS A 16 -21.55 -3.77 0.25
C LYS A 16 -22.67 -4.08 1.24
N VAL A 17 -22.55 -5.20 1.94
CA VAL A 17 -23.48 -5.59 2.99
C VAL A 17 -22.96 -5.08 4.33
N GLU A 18 -23.74 -4.31 5.05
CA GLU A 18 -23.39 -3.70 6.32
C GLU A 18 -24.38 -4.13 7.42
N HIS A 19 -23.93 -4.08 8.67
CA HIS A 19 -24.79 -4.39 9.82
C HIS A 19 -25.85 -3.29 10.00
N PRO A 20 -27.14 -3.62 10.23
CA PRO A 20 -28.14 -2.62 10.59
C PRO A 20 -27.77 -1.85 11.86
N GLY A 21 -27.96 -0.55 11.86
CA GLY A 21 -27.71 0.33 12.98
C GLY A 21 -26.29 0.82 13.12
N ARG A 22 -25.26 -0.05 13.13
CA ARG A 22 -23.85 0.40 13.27
C ARG A 22 -23.11 0.57 11.94
N GLY A 23 -23.54 -0.09 10.88
CA GLY A 23 -22.84 -0.08 9.59
C GLY A 23 -21.48 -0.76 9.63
N ASP A 24 -20.54 -0.23 8.86
CA ASP A 24 -19.12 -0.56 8.87
C ASP A 24 -18.41 0.23 9.98
N ASP A 25 -17.52 -0.40 10.72
CA ASP A 25 -16.78 0.23 11.83
C ASP A 25 -15.99 1.48 11.37
N THR A 26 -15.54 1.51 10.11
CA THR A 26 -14.82 2.66 9.52
C THR A 26 -15.68 3.91 9.37
N ARG A 27 -16.99 3.80 9.54
CA ARG A 27 -17.90 4.96 9.60
C ARG A 27 -17.68 5.82 10.85
N ASP A 28 -16.98 5.30 11.85
CA ASP A 28 -16.61 6.00 13.08
C ASP A 28 -15.12 6.30 13.18
N TRP A 29 -14.30 5.92 12.17
CA TRP A 29 -12.86 6.13 12.17
C TRP A 29 -12.47 7.37 11.36
N GLY A 30 -11.57 8.19 11.91
CA GLY A 30 -11.04 9.36 11.22
C GLY A 30 -11.97 10.59 11.29
N MET A 31 -11.75 11.52 10.36
CA MET A 31 -12.49 12.79 10.32
C MET A 31 -13.90 12.58 9.74
N ARG A 32 -14.92 13.06 10.46
CA ARG A 32 -16.31 13.01 9.99
C ARG A 32 -16.53 13.98 8.83
N ILE A 33 -17.22 13.51 7.78
CA ILE A 33 -17.66 14.32 6.64
C ILE A 33 -19.15 14.67 6.79
N GLY A 34 -19.96 13.75 7.29
CA GLY A 34 -21.38 13.90 7.50
C GLY A 34 -21.83 13.24 8.80
N LYS A 35 -23.09 12.83 8.88
CA LYS A 35 -23.63 12.16 10.08
C LYS A 35 -23.15 10.71 10.21
N THR A 36 -22.95 10.02 9.09
CA THR A 36 -22.69 8.57 9.03
C THR A 36 -21.45 8.19 8.23
N GLU A 37 -20.61 9.17 7.87
CA GLU A 37 -19.47 8.96 6.99
C GLU A 37 -18.23 9.66 7.51
N THR A 38 -17.09 9.08 7.21
CA THR A 38 -15.77 9.60 7.53
C THR A 38 -14.87 9.60 6.30
N THR A 39 -13.77 10.35 6.37
CA THR A 39 -12.72 10.28 5.35
C THR A 39 -12.19 8.86 5.17
N TYR A 40 -12.09 8.09 6.26
CA TYR A 40 -11.65 6.71 6.20
C TYR A 40 -12.60 5.83 5.40
N TYR A 41 -13.90 5.87 5.73
CA TYR A 41 -14.92 5.12 5.01
C TYR A 41 -14.94 5.47 3.51
N ASN A 42 -14.95 6.76 3.18
CA ASN A 42 -15.04 7.24 1.80
C ASN A 42 -13.77 6.91 0.98
N SER A 43 -12.60 6.82 1.61
CA SER A 43 -11.37 6.47 0.90
C SER A 43 -11.38 5.04 0.33
N MET A 44 -12.21 4.14 0.88
CA MET A 44 -12.21 2.70 0.55
C MET A 44 -13.54 2.18 -0.02
N ASN A 45 -14.54 3.04 -0.24
CA ASN A 45 -15.87 2.59 -0.61
C ASN A 45 -16.51 3.31 -1.82
N ARG A 46 -15.73 4.06 -2.60
CA ARG A 46 -16.24 4.65 -3.85
C ARG A 46 -16.73 3.56 -4.81
N ASN A 47 -17.68 3.92 -5.66
CA ASN A 47 -18.27 3.05 -6.68
C ASN A 47 -19.00 1.81 -6.12
N LYS A 48 -19.36 1.80 -4.82
CA LYS A 48 -20.12 0.71 -4.21
C LYS A 48 -21.56 1.16 -3.89
N ARG A 49 -22.51 0.27 -4.03
CA ARG A 49 -23.84 0.38 -3.43
C ARG A 49 -23.80 -0.27 -2.06
N SER A 50 -24.53 0.25 -1.09
CA SER A 50 -24.61 -0.32 0.27
C SER A 50 -26.04 -0.73 0.59
N ILE A 51 -26.16 -1.90 1.26
CA ILE A 51 -27.39 -2.39 1.87
C ILE A 51 -27.12 -2.78 3.32
N THR A 52 -28.11 -2.68 4.16
CA THR A 52 -28.02 -3.15 5.55
C THR A 52 -28.81 -4.45 5.72
N VAL A 53 -28.14 -5.47 6.24
CA VAL A 53 -28.73 -6.81 6.47
C VAL A 53 -28.19 -7.37 7.77
N ASP A 54 -29.11 -7.82 8.63
CA ASP A 54 -28.71 -8.56 9.84
C ASP A 54 -28.42 -10.02 9.50
N LEU A 55 -27.14 -10.32 9.32
CA LEU A 55 -26.67 -11.66 8.98
C LEU A 55 -26.80 -12.66 10.15
N GLN A 56 -27.18 -12.21 11.36
CA GLN A 56 -27.43 -13.09 12.48
C GLN A 56 -28.85 -13.68 12.47
N THR A 57 -29.73 -13.18 11.59
CA THR A 57 -31.09 -13.66 11.44
C THR A 57 -31.24 -14.58 10.23
N PRO A 58 -32.09 -15.60 10.29
CA PRO A 58 -32.37 -16.44 9.13
C PRO A 58 -32.91 -15.66 7.93
N GLU A 59 -33.68 -14.59 8.17
CA GLU A 59 -34.22 -13.69 7.14
C GLU A 59 -33.11 -12.94 6.42
N GLY A 60 -32.13 -12.42 7.18
CA GLY A 60 -30.97 -11.76 6.61
C GLY A 60 -30.11 -12.69 5.75
N VAL A 61 -29.89 -13.91 6.20
CA VAL A 61 -29.15 -14.91 5.40
C VAL A 61 -29.91 -15.27 4.13
N LYS A 62 -31.25 -15.40 4.18
CA LYS A 62 -32.09 -15.63 3.00
C LYS A 62 -31.99 -14.51 1.97
N ILE A 63 -31.85 -13.26 2.41
CA ILE A 63 -31.60 -12.13 1.49
C ILE A 63 -30.30 -12.35 0.71
N ILE A 64 -29.23 -12.71 1.40
CA ILE A 64 -27.94 -12.98 0.73
C ILE A 64 -28.05 -14.17 -0.24
N HIS A 65 -28.70 -15.26 0.19
CA HIS A 65 -28.92 -16.41 -0.68
C HIS A 65 -29.75 -16.05 -1.93
N SER A 66 -30.71 -15.12 -1.82
CA SER A 66 -31.51 -14.68 -2.97
C SER A 66 -30.75 -13.77 -3.96
N LEU A 67 -29.73 -13.04 -3.47
CA LEU A 67 -28.86 -12.22 -4.30
C LEU A 67 -27.79 -13.06 -5.03
N LEU A 68 -27.34 -14.13 -4.39
CA LEU A 68 -26.20 -14.93 -4.82
C LEU A 68 -26.25 -15.44 -6.27
N PRO A 69 -27.40 -15.91 -6.83
CA PRO A 69 -27.47 -16.35 -8.22
C PRO A 69 -27.05 -15.30 -9.24
N GLN A 70 -27.19 -14.01 -8.89
CA GLN A 70 -26.82 -12.86 -9.73
C GLN A 70 -25.40 -12.35 -9.44
N CYS A 71 -24.70 -12.91 -8.44
CA CYS A 71 -23.36 -12.50 -8.05
C CYS A 71 -22.29 -13.41 -8.65
N ASP A 72 -21.24 -12.83 -9.20
CA ASP A 72 -20.09 -13.58 -9.70
C ASP A 72 -19.07 -13.86 -8.61
N VAL A 73 -18.97 -12.94 -7.65
CA VAL A 73 -17.93 -12.93 -6.62
C VAL A 73 -18.53 -12.64 -5.25
N VAL A 74 -18.08 -13.37 -4.24
CA VAL A 74 -18.30 -13.03 -2.82
C VAL A 74 -16.94 -12.75 -2.18
N ILE A 75 -16.83 -11.62 -1.47
CA ILE A 75 -15.65 -11.25 -0.70
C ILE A 75 -16.07 -11.09 0.75
N GLN A 76 -15.35 -11.76 1.66
CA GLN A 76 -15.64 -11.65 3.10
C GLN A 76 -14.33 -11.58 3.91
N ASN A 77 -14.43 -10.96 5.08
CA ASN A 77 -13.31 -10.81 6.02
C ASN A 77 -13.76 -11.18 7.44
N PHE A 78 -14.56 -12.24 7.57
CA PHE A 78 -14.90 -12.81 8.87
C PHE A 78 -13.72 -13.57 9.46
N LYS A 79 -13.71 -13.72 10.79
CA LYS A 79 -12.81 -14.67 11.44
C LYS A 79 -13.06 -16.07 10.90
N THR A 80 -12.01 -16.87 10.78
CA THR A 80 -12.10 -18.27 10.30
C THR A 80 -13.23 -19.04 11.01
N GLY A 81 -14.10 -19.64 10.21
CA GLY A 81 -15.32 -20.31 10.68
C GLY A 81 -16.50 -19.36 10.93
N GLY A 82 -16.32 -18.05 10.79
CA GLY A 82 -17.40 -17.09 11.04
C GLY A 82 -18.44 -17.05 9.93
N ALA A 83 -18.03 -17.09 8.68
CA ALA A 83 -18.93 -17.16 7.52
C ALA A 83 -19.72 -18.47 7.52
N GLU A 84 -19.08 -19.58 7.83
CA GLU A 84 -19.69 -20.91 7.92
C GLU A 84 -20.79 -20.96 8.97
N LYS A 85 -20.59 -20.36 10.15
CA LYS A 85 -21.61 -20.27 11.21
C LYS A 85 -22.83 -19.47 10.79
N LEU A 86 -22.66 -18.53 9.89
CA LEU A 86 -23.76 -17.72 9.32
C LEU A 86 -24.43 -18.39 8.11
N GLY A 87 -24.00 -19.58 7.69
CA GLY A 87 -24.51 -20.19 6.47
C GLY A 87 -24.01 -19.54 5.17
N LEU A 88 -22.91 -18.79 5.25
CA LEU A 88 -22.31 -18.01 4.17
C LEU A 88 -20.88 -18.46 3.80
N GLY A 89 -20.47 -19.64 4.29
CA GLY A 89 -19.17 -20.24 3.93
C GLY A 89 -19.11 -20.72 2.48
N TYR A 90 -17.90 -20.92 1.97
CA TYR A 90 -17.69 -21.28 0.57
C TYR A 90 -18.50 -22.50 0.11
N GLU A 91 -18.45 -23.63 0.82
CA GLU A 91 -19.17 -24.85 0.41
C GLU A 91 -20.70 -24.68 0.46
N GLN A 92 -21.21 -23.83 1.38
CA GLN A 92 -22.62 -23.53 1.48
C GLN A 92 -23.10 -22.67 0.29
N LEU A 93 -22.34 -21.63 -0.06
CA LEU A 93 -22.69 -20.74 -1.18
C LEU A 93 -22.41 -21.41 -2.54
N LYS A 94 -21.39 -22.21 -2.66
CA LYS A 94 -21.09 -23.04 -3.85
C LYS A 94 -22.21 -24.03 -4.18
N ALA A 95 -22.90 -24.55 -3.18
CA ALA A 95 -24.07 -25.41 -3.40
C ALA A 95 -25.23 -24.67 -4.11
N ILE A 96 -25.33 -23.35 -3.92
CA ILE A 96 -26.32 -22.50 -4.57
C ILE A 96 -25.80 -22.02 -5.94
N LYS A 97 -24.52 -21.65 -6.03
CA LYS A 97 -23.84 -21.17 -7.23
C LYS A 97 -22.51 -21.87 -7.46
N PRO A 98 -22.51 -22.97 -8.24
CA PRO A 98 -21.34 -23.83 -8.41
C PRO A 98 -20.12 -23.16 -9.07
N ASP A 99 -20.34 -22.11 -9.85
CA ASP A 99 -19.30 -21.35 -10.54
C ASP A 99 -18.83 -20.10 -9.76
N LEU A 100 -19.24 -19.97 -8.49
CA LEU A 100 -18.91 -18.84 -7.62
C LEU A 100 -17.40 -18.67 -7.43
N ILE A 101 -16.92 -17.43 -7.55
CA ILE A 101 -15.61 -17.03 -7.04
C ILE A 101 -15.82 -16.52 -5.62
N TYR A 102 -15.14 -17.14 -4.66
CA TYR A 102 -15.27 -16.79 -3.25
C TYR A 102 -13.92 -16.40 -2.68
N CYS A 103 -13.79 -15.18 -2.15
CA CYS A 103 -12.55 -14.66 -1.59
C CYS A 103 -12.68 -14.46 -0.08
N SER A 104 -11.94 -15.25 0.68
CA SER A 104 -11.80 -15.13 2.14
C SER A 104 -10.54 -14.36 2.47
N VAL A 105 -10.65 -13.31 3.29
CA VAL A 105 -9.51 -12.57 3.84
C VAL A 105 -9.48 -12.79 5.33
N SER A 106 -8.34 -13.22 5.87
CA SER A 106 -8.13 -13.49 7.31
C SER A 106 -6.80 -12.93 7.78
N GLY A 107 -6.60 -12.87 9.10
CA GLY A 107 -5.33 -12.41 9.68
C GLY A 107 -4.17 -13.37 9.38
N TYR A 108 -4.45 -14.67 9.49
CA TYR A 108 -3.49 -15.77 9.36
C TYR A 108 -4.04 -16.89 8.49
N ASP A 109 -3.19 -17.85 8.13
CA ASP A 109 -3.56 -19.04 7.37
C ASP A 109 -4.74 -19.76 8.04
N SER A 110 -5.79 -20.03 7.26
CA SER A 110 -7.04 -20.66 7.71
C SER A 110 -6.86 -22.11 8.18
N SER A 111 -5.79 -22.78 7.74
CA SER A 111 -5.45 -24.17 8.09
C SER A 111 -4.46 -24.27 9.27
N GLY A 112 -3.82 -23.14 9.64
CA GLY A 112 -2.79 -23.10 10.67
C GLY A 112 -3.33 -23.05 12.11
N PRO A 113 -2.45 -23.20 13.10
CA PRO A 113 -2.83 -23.13 14.52
C PRO A 113 -3.36 -21.75 14.94
N GLU A 114 -3.00 -20.71 14.18
CA GLU A 114 -3.41 -19.31 14.42
C GLU A 114 -4.68 -18.88 13.66
N ALA A 115 -5.34 -19.82 12.95
CA ALA A 115 -6.51 -19.54 12.11
C ALA A 115 -7.62 -18.72 12.81
N LYS A 116 -7.81 -18.91 14.10
CA LYS A 116 -8.84 -18.21 14.92
C LYS A 116 -8.33 -16.92 15.56
N ARG A 117 -7.04 -16.62 15.42
CA ARG A 117 -6.41 -15.43 16.00
C ARG A 117 -6.84 -14.18 15.24
N PRO A 118 -7.27 -13.10 15.91
CA PRO A 118 -7.55 -11.84 15.24
C PRO A 118 -6.24 -11.21 14.75
N GLY A 119 -6.22 -10.74 13.50
CA GLY A 119 -5.10 -10.01 12.92
C GLY A 119 -5.57 -8.66 12.41
N TYR A 120 -5.00 -7.57 12.97
CA TYR A 120 -5.10 -6.22 12.42
C TYR A 120 -3.77 -5.84 11.76
N ASP A 121 -3.81 -4.92 10.81
CA ASP A 121 -2.64 -4.42 10.08
C ASP A 121 -1.43 -4.14 10.99
N LEU A 122 -1.63 -3.41 12.09
CA LEU A 122 -0.56 -3.08 13.03
C LEU A 122 0.10 -4.33 13.66
N VAL A 123 -0.71 -5.32 14.04
CA VAL A 123 -0.21 -6.57 14.61
C VAL A 123 0.60 -7.34 13.58
N ILE A 124 0.07 -7.41 12.36
CA ILE A 124 0.76 -8.10 11.25
C ILE A 124 2.04 -7.37 10.85
N GLN A 125 2.06 -6.04 10.81
CA GLN A 125 3.30 -5.29 10.56
C GLN A 125 4.40 -5.64 11.58
N ALA A 126 4.02 -5.84 12.85
CA ALA A 126 4.98 -6.23 13.88
C ALA A 126 5.46 -7.67 13.69
N GLU A 127 4.54 -8.62 13.51
CA GLU A 127 4.84 -10.05 13.46
C GLU A 127 5.47 -10.51 12.15
N ALA A 128 5.15 -9.87 11.03
CA ALA A 128 5.77 -10.13 9.73
C ALA A 128 7.15 -9.43 9.56
N GLY A 129 7.68 -8.80 10.60
CA GLY A 129 9.02 -8.19 10.57
C GLY A 129 9.09 -6.82 9.89
N LEU A 130 7.99 -6.25 9.36
CA LEU A 130 8.01 -4.95 8.70
C LEU A 130 8.48 -3.82 9.61
N MET A 131 8.08 -3.86 10.89
CA MET A 131 8.54 -2.87 11.86
C MET A 131 10.02 -3.02 12.20
N ALA A 132 10.57 -4.23 12.13
CA ALA A 132 11.98 -4.50 12.42
C ALA A 132 12.92 -3.86 11.40
N ILE A 133 12.48 -3.68 10.15
CA ILE A 133 13.28 -3.09 9.07
C ILE A 133 12.97 -1.60 8.84
N ASN A 134 11.95 -1.04 9.48
CA ASN A 134 11.50 0.34 9.28
C ASN A 134 12.01 1.28 10.40
N GLY A 135 12.41 2.50 10.02
CA GLY A 135 12.89 3.55 10.93
C GLY A 135 14.41 3.61 11.07
N GLU A 136 14.88 4.52 11.92
CA GLU A 136 16.30 4.72 12.21
C GLU A 136 16.86 3.62 13.11
N ALA A 137 18.15 3.26 12.94
CA ALA A 137 18.79 2.20 13.69
C ALA A 137 18.79 2.45 15.21
N SER A 138 18.91 3.72 15.62
CA SER A 138 18.94 4.16 17.03
C SER A 138 17.58 4.33 17.68
N GLN A 139 16.50 4.19 16.91
CA GLN A 139 15.13 4.37 17.39
C GLN A 139 14.40 3.02 17.53
N PRO A 140 13.32 2.94 18.32
CA PRO A 140 12.47 1.76 18.35
C PRO A 140 11.92 1.38 16.96
N PRO A 141 11.52 0.10 16.75
CA PRO A 141 10.81 -0.30 15.54
C PRO A 141 9.61 0.59 15.23
N LEU A 142 9.43 0.97 13.96
CA LEU A 142 8.41 1.93 13.55
C LEU A 142 7.43 1.30 12.55
N LYS A 143 6.12 1.44 12.82
CA LYS A 143 5.10 1.03 11.87
C LYS A 143 5.06 1.94 10.63
N PHE A 144 4.54 1.44 9.53
CA PHE A 144 4.18 2.28 8.39
C PHE A 144 3.05 3.25 8.77
N GLY A 145 3.06 4.45 8.22
CA GLY A 145 2.06 5.49 8.53
C GLY A 145 0.63 5.14 8.12
N VAL A 146 0.49 4.31 7.07
CA VAL A 146 -0.79 3.80 6.57
C VAL A 146 -0.91 2.30 6.85
N ALA A 147 -2.12 1.74 6.71
CA ALA A 147 -2.40 0.31 6.83
C ALA A 147 -1.87 -0.45 5.60
N ALA A 148 -0.54 -0.55 5.48
CA ALA A 148 0.14 -1.05 4.29
C ALA A 148 -0.17 -2.52 4.00
N VAL A 149 -0.28 -3.34 5.04
CA VAL A 149 -0.61 -4.77 4.89
C VAL A 149 -2.04 -4.94 4.41
N ASP A 150 -3.01 -4.22 5.00
CA ASP A 150 -4.42 -4.24 4.57
C ASP A 150 -4.55 -3.82 3.09
N MET A 151 -3.85 -2.74 2.71
CA MET A 151 -3.88 -2.24 1.33
C MET A 151 -3.31 -3.26 0.35
N MET A 152 -2.15 -3.84 0.64
CA MET A 152 -1.54 -4.87 -0.22
C MET A 152 -2.40 -6.12 -0.28
N THR A 153 -2.97 -6.57 0.84
CA THR A 153 -3.89 -7.71 0.85
C THR A 153 -5.10 -7.46 -0.04
N GLY A 154 -5.70 -6.26 0.05
CA GLY A 154 -6.82 -5.86 -0.80
C GLY A 154 -6.46 -5.85 -2.29
N MET A 155 -5.26 -5.40 -2.64
CA MET A 155 -4.75 -5.41 -4.02
C MET A 155 -4.48 -6.83 -4.54
N TYR A 156 -3.80 -7.69 -3.74
CA TYR A 156 -3.58 -9.09 -4.12
C TYR A 156 -4.90 -9.86 -4.24
N ALA A 157 -5.86 -9.62 -3.35
CA ALA A 157 -7.19 -10.22 -3.43
C ALA A 157 -7.90 -9.83 -4.74
N ALA A 158 -7.85 -8.56 -5.14
CA ALA A 158 -8.44 -8.11 -6.40
C ALA A 158 -7.77 -8.78 -7.62
N GLN A 159 -6.45 -8.89 -7.63
CA GLN A 159 -5.72 -9.62 -8.69
C GLN A 159 -6.12 -11.09 -8.76
N ALA A 160 -6.20 -11.78 -7.61
CA ALA A 160 -6.59 -13.18 -7.55
C ALA A 160 -8.03 -13.38 -8.01
N VAL A 161 -8.95 -12.47 -7.66
CA VAL A 161 -10.36 -12.49 -8.13
C VAL A 161 -10.42 -12.33 -9.64
N LEU A 162 -9.73 -11.32 -10.21
CA LEU A 162 -9.69 -11.10 -11.67
C LEU A 162 -9.11 -12.31 -12.42
N ALA A 163 -8.03 -12.91 -11.90
CA ALA A 163 -7.45 -14.14 -12.48
C ALA A 163 -8.42 -15.31 -12.40
N ALA A 164 -9.16 -15.45 -11.29
CA ALA A 164 -10.15 -16.52 -11.13
C ALA A 164 -11.36 -16.30 -12.05
N LEU A 165 -11.84 -15.08 -12.24
CA LEU A 165 -12.88 -14.73 -13.21
C LEU A 165 -12.44 -15.07 -14.63
N PHE A 166 -11.24 -14.64 -15.04
CA PHE A 166 -10.69 -14.97 -16.36
C PHE A 166 -10.55 -16.47 -16.60
N ARG A 167 -10.17 -17.24 -15.56
CA ARG A 167 -10.15 -18.70 -15.64
C ARG A 167 -11.56 -19.28 -15.75
N ARG A 168 -12.53 -18.73 -15.00
CA ARG A 168 -13.93 -19.20 -15.03
C ARG A 168 -14.53 -19.08 -16.43
N GLU A 169 -14.27 -18.00 -17.16
CA GLU A 169 -14.73 -17.82 -18.54
C GLU A 169 -14.30 -18.98 -19.47
N ARG A 170 -13.15 -19.59 -19.20
CA ARG A 170 -12.61 -20.70 -20.01
C ARG A 170 -13.04 -22.08 -19.52
N THR A 171 -13.33 -22.22 -18.24
CA THR A 171 -13.52 -23.53 -17.60
C THR A 171 -14.92 -23.77 -17.05
N GLY A 172 -15.72 -22.72 -16.92
CA GLY A 172 -17.03 -22.74 -16.24
C GLY A 172 -16.94 -23.02 -14.73
N LYS A 173 -15.73 -23.02 -14.13
CA LYS A 173 -15.54 -23.46 -12.73
C LYS A 173 -15.22 -22.28 -11.83
N GLY A 174 -15.98 -22.16 -10.73
CA GLY A 174 -15.68 -21.28 -9.62
C GLY A 174 -14.41 -21.65 -8.85
N ARG A 175 -14.04 -20.83 -7.87
CA ARG A 175 -12.85 -21.05 -7.03
C ARG A 175 -12.98 -20.39 -5.67
N HIS A 176 -12.47 -21.03 -4.64
CA HIS A 176 -12.15 -20.42 -3.36
C HIS A 176 -10.75 -19.81 -3.39
N ILE A 177 -10.64 -18.55 -2.97
CA ILE A 177 -9.40 -17.78 -2.80
C ILE A 177 -9.27 -17.48 -1.32
N GLU A 178 -8.16 -17.86 -0.73
CA GLU A 178 -7.83 -17.59 0.67
C GLU A 178 -6.64 -16.64 0.72
N MET A 179 -6.77 -15.57 1.48
CA MET A 179 -5.76 -14.51 1.63
C MET A 179 -5.48 -14.30 3.11
N ALA A 180 -4.24 -14.51 3.53
CA ALA A 180 -3.78 -14.19 4.87
C ALA A 180 -3.04 -12.84 4.87
N LEU A 181 -3.39 -11.95 5.80
CA LEU A 181 -2.66 -10.69 5.99
C LEU A 181 -1.19 -10.94 6.30
N TYR A 182 -0.90 -11.97 7.11
CA TYR A 182 0.47 -12.33 7.48
C TYR A 182 1.34 -12.65 6.26
N ASP A 183 0.83 -13.43 5.32
CA ASP A 183 1.54 -13.77 4.08
C ASP A 183 1.81 -12.53 3.22
N CYS A 184 0.81 -11.64 3.13
CA CYS A 184 0.96 -10.36 2.44
C CYS A 184 1.98 -9.45 3.16
N GLY A 185 2.00 -9.46 4.49
CA GLY A 185 3.00 -8.75 5.30
C GLY A 185 4.42 -9.23 5.01
N LEU A 186 4.64 -10.54 4.96
CA LEU A 186 5.93 -11.11 4.57
C LEU A 186 6.32 -10.73 3.14
N MET A 187 5.39 -10.78 2.19
CA MET A 187 5.67 -10.39 0.79
C MET A 187 6.11 -8.93 0.66
N ILE A 188 5.63 -8.01 1.51
CA ILE A 188 6.05 -6.60 1.50
C ILE A 188 7.53 -6.46 1.87
N THR A 189 8.11 -7.35 2.69
CA THR A 189 9.53 -7.27 3.07
C THR A 189 10.49 -7.35 1.88
N GLY A 190 10.05 -7.97 0.78
CA GLY A 190 10.79 -8.04 -0.47
C GLY A 190 12.18 -8.70 -0.29
N TYR A 191 13.22 -8.03 -0.80
CA TYR A 191 14.58 -8.54 -0.68
C TYR A 191 15.13 -8.53 0.75
N TYR A 192 14.64 -7.66 1.65
CA TYR A 192 15.03 -7.69 3.06
C TYR A 192 14.70 -9.02 3.74
N GLY A 193 13.55 -9.63 3.40
CA GLY A 193 13.18 -10.95 3.91
C GLY A 193 14.13 -12.03 3.43
N LEU A 194 14.54 -11.99 2.15
CA LEU A 194 15.52 -12.91 1.60
C LEU A 194 16.93 -12.70 2.19
N ASP A 195 17.33 -11.44 2.40
CA ASP A 195 18.59 -11.11 3.07
C ASP A 195 18.62 -11.67 4.49
N ALA A 196 17.55 -11.50 5.27
CA ALA A 196 17.43 -12.03 6.62
C ALA A 196 17.59 -13.56 6.66
N LEU A 197 16.96 -14.28 5.71
CA LEU A 197 17.10 -15.74 5.61
C LEU A 197 18.53 -16.17 5.26
N LEU A 198 19.20 -15.48 4.35
CA LEU A 198 20.57 -15.80 3.93
C LEU A 198 21.61 -15.46 5.01
N LEU A 199 21.38 -14.37 5.73
CA LEU A 199 22.30 -13.91 6.80
C LEU A 199 22.08 -14.66 8.12
N GLY A 200 20.89 -15.21 8.35
CA GLY A 200 20.52 -15.83 9.62
C GLY A 200 20.27 -14.83 10.76
N HIS A 201 20.10 -13.54 10.43
CA HIS A 201 19.77 -12.48 11.38
C HIS A 201 19.07 -11.32 10.67
N ASP A 202 18.43 -10.44 11.44
CA ASP A 202 17.74 -9.28 10.90
C ASP A 202 18.71 -8.30 10.23
N PRO A 203 18.36 -7.74 9.06
CA PRO A 203 19.08 -6.62 8.47
C PRO A 203 19.03 -5.38 9.37
N GLN A 204 20.09 -4.58 9.34
CA GLN A 204 20.12 -3.29 10.02
C GLN A 204 19.06 -2.34 9.42
N ARG A 205 18.44 -1.52 10.27
CA ARG A 205 17.63 -0.38 9.80
C ARG A 205 18.52 0.75 9.31
N TYR A 206 18.14 1.34 8.19
CA TYR A 206 18.90 2.39 7.52
C TYR A 206 18.16 3.74 7.48
N GLY A 207 17.01 3.86 8.13
CA GLY A 207 16.19 5.06 8.07
C GLY A 207 15.81 5.40 6.62
N ASN A 208 16.18 6.60 6.20
CA ASN A 208 15.94 7.06 4.83
C ASN A 208 17.09 6.70 3.86
N ALA A 209 18.10 5.95 4.29
CA ALA A 209 19.21 5.53 3.43
C ALA A 209 18.97 4.14 2.84
N HIS A 210 19.60 3.86 1.71
CA HIS A 210 19.58 2.52 1.09
C HIS A 210 20.67 1.63 1.70
N PRO A 211 20.41 0.33 1.94
CA PRO A 211 21.40 -0.57 2.53
C PRO A 211 22.66 -0.75 1.67
N SER A 212 22.51 -0.82 0.36
CA SER A 212 23.60 -1.18 -0.56
C SER A 212 23.95 -0.09 -1.60
N ILE A 213 23.26 1.05 -1.63
CA ILE A 213 23.51 2.14 -2.60
C ILE A 213 23.87 3.42 -1.84
N VAL A 214 24.99 4.07 -2.20
CA VAL A 214 25.47 5.31 -1.57
C VAL A 214 26.05 6.28 -2.64
N PRO A 215 25.62 7.56 -2.60
CA PRO A 215 24.56 8.18 -1.80
C PRO A 215 23.15 7.86 -2.29
N TYR A 216 22.28 7.45 -1.41
CA TYR A 216 20.86 7.25 -1.67
C TYR A 216 20.09 7.48 -0.36
N GLY A 217 19.32 8.57 -0.26
CA GLY A 217 18.61 8.88 0.97
C GLY A 217 18.21 10.34 1.10
N MET A 218 17.85 10.71 2.32
CA MET A 218 17.48 12.08 2.68
C MET A 218 18.70 12.87 3.15
N TYR A 219 18.81 14.10 2.69
CA TYR A 219 19.83 15.07 3.05
C TYR A 219 19.19 16.41 3.40
N ASP A 220 19.79 17.16 4.30
CA ASP A 220 19.39 18.50 4.65
C ASP A 220 20.25 19.50 3.86
N ALA A 221 19.62 20.22 2.94
CA ALA A 221 20.18 21.41 2.33
C ALA A 221 20.07 22.61 3.27
N ALA A 222 20.66 23.75 2.91
CA ALA A 222 20.67 24.94 3.74
C ALA A 222 19.28 25.44 4.17
N ASP A 223 18.25 25.18 3.36
CA ASP A 223 16.89 25.69 3.53
C ASP A 223 15.81 24.58 3.53
N GLY A 224 16.20 23.33 3.70
CA GLY A 224 15.28 22.22 3.90
C GLY A 224 15.68 20.87 3.31
N PRO A 225 14.94 19.81 3.64
CA PRO A 225 15.30 18.45 3.25
C PRO A 225 15.00 18.16 1.77
N LEU A 226 15.85 17.30 1.19
CA LEU A 226 15.64 16.72 -0.13
C LEU A 226 16.09 15.24 -0.16
N ILE A 227 15.57 14.51 -1.14
CA ILE A 227 16.00 13.14 -1.46
C ILE A 227 16.98 13.20 -2.63
N ILE A 228 18.06 12.44 -2.54
CA ILE A 228 19.05 12.22 -3.61
C ILE A 228 19.20 10.73 -3.82
N GLY A 229 19.10 10.28 -5.08
CA GLY A 229 19.24 8.87 -5.46
C GLY A 229 20.32 8.66 -6.51
N VAL A 230 21.56 8.40 -6.11
CA VAL A 230 22.67 8.07 -7.02
C VAL A 230 22.76 6.56 -7.18
N GLY A 231 22.13 6.03 -8.23
CA GLY A 231 21.95 4.59 -8.41
C GLY A 231 23.16 3.84 -9.00
N ASN A 232 24.15 4.53 -9.59
CA ASN A 232 25.29 3.90 -10.23
C ASN A 232 26.55 4.78 -10.24
N ASN A 233 27.69 4.22 -10.68
CA ASN A 233 28.98 4.92 -10.66
C ASN A 233 29.02 6.12 -11.61
N ALA A 234 28.37 6.06 -12.78
CA ALA A 234 28.34 7.18 -13.72
C ALA A 234 27.52 8.36 -13.15
N GLN A 235 26.44 8.09 -12.44
CA GLN A 235 25.70 9.13 -11.71
C GLN A 235 26.52 9.70 -10.54
N PHE A 236 27.33 8.88 -9.86
CA PHE A 236 28.21 9.36 -8.80
C PHE A 236 29.30 10.30 -9.34
N ASP A 237 29.90 9.97 -10.47
CA ASP A 237 30.86 10.86 -11.14
C ASP A 237 30.22 12.22 -11.46
N LYS A 238 29.05 12.22 -12.11
CA LYS A 238 28.30 13.45 -12.38
C LYS A 238 27.91 14.20 -11.11
N PHE A 239 27.48 13.50 -10.08
CA PHE A 239 27.16 14.10 -8.78
C PHE A 239 28.36 14.87 -8.22
N CYS A 240 29.52 14.24 -8.16
CA CYS A 240 30.73 14.86 -7.65
C CYS A 240 31.21 16.03 -8.50
N ARG A 241 31.28 15.87 -9.82
CA ARG A 241 31.84 16.88 -10.73
C ARG A 241 30.89 18.02 -11.06
N GLN A 242 29.62 17.71 -11.30
CA GLN A 242 28.66 18.68 -11.85
C GLN A 242 27.73 19.28 -10.79
N VAL A 243 27.34 18.48 -9.77
CA VAL A 243 26.37 18.94 -8.75
C VAL A 243 27.09 19.60 -7.58
N VAL A 244 27.95 18.87 -6.89
CA VAL A 244 28.65 19.38 -5.68
C VAL A 244 30.02 19.98 -5.96
N GLN A 245 30.54 19.85 -7.18
CA GLN A 245 31.81 20.40 -7.66
C GLN A 245 33.01 19.99 -6.80
N ARG A 246 33.03 18.71 -6.43
CA ARG A 246 34.10 18.07 -5.63
C ARG A 246 34.61 16.82 -6.35
N PRO A 247 35.42 16.98 -7.44
CA PRO A 247 36.00 15.86 -8.18
C PRO A 247 36.91 14.98 -7.33
N ASP A 248 37.57 15.53 -6.32
CA ASP A 248 38.40 14.81 -5.38
C ASP A 248 37.67 13.65 -4.69
N ILE A 249 36.35 13.73 -4.48
CA ILE A 249 35.57 12.67 -3.86
C ILE A 249 35.44 11.45 -4.79
N VAL A 250 35.19 11.64 -6.08
CA VAL A 250 35.06 10.52 -7.02
C VAL A 250 36.43 9.92 -7.40
N GLU A 251 37.50 10.68 -7.24
CA GLU A 251 38.88 10.23 -7.49
C GLU A 251 39.47 9.47 -6.31
N ASP A 252 38.84 9.51 -5.14
CA ASP A 252 39.24 8.72 -3.97
C ASP A 252 38.91 7.23 -4.18
N PRO A 253 39.91 6.32 -4.13
CA PRO A 253 39.70 4.89 -4.34
C PRO A 253 38.66 4.27 -3.40
N ARG A 254 38.47 4.85 -2.19
CA ARG A 254 37.47 4.40 -1.21
C ARG A 254 36.04 4.58 -1.72
N PHE A 255 35.81 5.42 -2.74
CA PHE A 255 34.48 5.76 -3.26
C PHE A 255 34.32 5.43 -4.74
N ALA A 256 35.29 4.79 -5.36
CA ALA A 256 35.34 4.51 -6.80
C ALA A 256 34.16 3.67 -7.31
N THR A 257 33.70 2.71 -6.52
CA THR A 257 32.54 1.87 -6.88
C THR A 257 31.45 1.97 -5.82
N ASN A 258 30.22 1.60 -6.20
CA ASN A 258 29.12 1.57 -5.23
C ASN A 258 29.39 0.63 -4.06
N VAL A 259 30.04 -0.50 -4.30
CA VAL A 259 30.44 -1.46 -3.25
C VAL A 259 31.40 -0.79 -2.27
N GLU A 260 32.43 -0.10 -2.77
CA GLU A 260 33.38 0.60 -1.91
C GLU A 260 32.72 1.77 -1.17
N ARG A 261 31.81 2.51 -1.81
CA ARG A 261 31.01 3.56 -1.12
C ARG A 261 30.15 2.98 -0.01
N ALA A 262 29.50 1.84 -0.23
CA ALA A 262 28.69 1.18 0.80
C ALA A 262 29.53 0.71 1.99
N LYS A 263 30.72 0.17 1.75
CA LYS A 263 31.68 -0.20 2.81
C LYS A 263 32.18 1.02 3.60
N ASN A 264 32.42 2.12 2.91
CA ASN A 264 32.95 3.36 3.49
C ASN A 264 31.86 4.40 3.82
N ARG A 265 30.58 3.96 3.96
CA ARG A 265 29.45 4.87 4.20
C ARG A 265 29.57 5.74 5.44
N LEU A 266 30.24 5.23 6.48
CA LEU A 266 30.48 5.97 7.72
C LEU A 266 31.46 7.13 7.54
N VAL A 267 32.28 7.11 6.49
CA VAL A 267 33.17 8.21 6.10
C VAL A 267 32.50 9.12 5.09
N LEU A 268 31.94 8.56 4.01
CA LEU A 268 31.32 9.32 2.94
C LEU A 268 30.06 10.04 3.38
N GLY A 269 29.22 9.40 4.20
CA GLY A 269 27.94 9.95 4.63
C GLY A 269 28.04 11.30 5.34
N PRO A 270 28.83 11.45 6.40
CA PRO A 270 29.06 12.75 7.05
C PRO A 270 29.64 13.81 6.10
N MET A 271 30.62 13.46 5.26
CA MET A 271 31.18 14.38 4.27
C MET A 271 30.12 14.93 3.32
N LEU A 272 29.23 14.06 2.82
CA LEU A 272 28.16 14.50 1.91
C LEU A 272 27.11 15.31 2.64
N LYS A 273 26.77 14.98 3.87
CA LYS A 273 25.82 15.76 4.68
C LYS A 273 26.31 17.18 4.90
N GLU A 274 27.56 17.35 5.32
CA GLU A 274 28.18 18.65 5.51
C GLU A 274 28.23 19.47 4.20
N LEU A 275 28.64 18.81 3.11
CA LEU A 275 28.75 19.45 1.79
C LEU A 275 27.38 19.92 1.29
N ILE A 276 26.37 19.07 1.35
CA ILE A 276 25.02 19.36 0.87
C ILE A 276 24.36 20.47 1.70
N ALA A 277 24.60 20.53 3.01
CA ALA A 277 24.09 21.56 3.90
C ALA A 277 24.55 22.96 3.52
N GLY A 278 25.64 23.11 2.77
CA GLY A 278 26.15 24.37 2.27
C GLY A 278 25.43 24.92 1.02
N PHE A 279 24.52 24.16 0.40
CA PHE A 279 23.83 24.59 -0.83
C PHE A 279 22.34 24.89 -0.57
N PRO A 280 21.78 25.92 -1.25
CA PRO A 280 20.32 26.07 -1.35
C PRO A 280 19.68 24.85 -2.02
N ARG A 281 18.55 24.41 -1.48
CA ARG A 281 17.86 23.20 -1.97
C ARG A 281 17.47 23.27 -3.45
N GLU A 282 16.92 24.40 -3.89
CA GLU A 282 16.47 24.55 -5.28
C GLU A 282 17.66 24.46 -6.25
N LEU A 283 18.81 25.04 -5.91
CA LEU A 283 20.04 24.93 -6.70
C LEU A 283 20.50 23.45 -6.84
N LEU A 284 20.43 22.69 -5.74
CA LEU A 284 20.73 21.25 -5.79
C LEU A 284 19.75 20.48 -6.66
N LEU A 285 18.45 20.75 -6.54
CA LEU A 285 17.42 20.10 -7.36
C LEU A 285 17.62 20.38 -8.85
N GLU A 286 17.92 21.62 -9.21
CA GLU A 286 18.24 22.00 -10.60
C GLU A 286 19.46 21.25 -11.13
N ARG A 287 20.58 21.26 -10.39
CA ARG A 287 21.83 20.59 -10.79
C ARG A 287 21.67 19.08 -10.89
N LEU A 288 21.02 18.46 -9.90
CA LEU A 288 20.73 17.02 -9.89
C LEU A 288 19.87 16.61 -11.08
N SER A 289 18.81 17.39 -11.35
CA SER A 289 17.91 17.15 -12.48
C SER A 289 18.65 17.30 -13.82
N ALA A 290 19.47 18.34 -13.99
CA ALA A 290 20.29 18.55 -15.18
C ALA A 290 21.32 17.42 -15.40
N ALA A 291 21.86 16.86 -14.33
CA ALA A 291 22.76 15.71 -14.37
C ALA A 291 22.05 14.36 -14.61
N GLY A 292 20.72 14.34 -14.64
CA GLY A 292 19.91 13.13 -14.76
C GLY A 292 19.94 12.23 -13.51
N ILE A 293 20.09 12.84 -12.32
CA ILE A 293 20.11 12.14 -11.03
C ILE A 293 18.74 12.28 -10.38
N PRO A 294 18.06 11.17 -10.01
CA PRO A 294 16.80 11.22 -9.30
C PRO A 294 16.89 12.03 -8.02
N CYS A 295 16.01 13.03 -7.88
CA CYS A 295 15.96 13.90 -6.71
C CYS A 295 14.55 14.46 -6.51
N GLY A 296 14.28 14.96 -5.30
CA GLY A 296 13.02 15.61 -4.99
C GLY A 296 13.02 16.23 -3.60
N LYS A 297 12.25 17.29 -3.40
CA LYS A 297 12.02 17.84 -2.07
C LYS A 297 11.12 16.91 -1.26
N VAL A 298 11.30 16.90 0.05
CA VAL A 298 10.37 16.23 0.97
C VAL A 298 9.17 17.14 1.18
N ALA A 299 8.04 16.76 0.57
CA ALA A 299 6.81 17.55 0.64
C ALA A 299 5.92 17.10 1.80
N GLY A 300 5.18 18.03 2.39
CA GLY A 300 4.06 17.69 3.26
C GLY A 300 2.90 17.07 2.46
N LEU A 301 2.05 16.28 3.13
CA LEU A 301 0.93 15.60 2.46
C LEU A 301 -0.04 16.60 1.81
N HIS A 302 -0.39 17.68 2.51
CA HIS A 302 -1.26 18.74 1.97
C HIS A 302 -0.62 19.40 0.74
N GLU A 303 0.67 19.74 0.81
CA GLU A 303 1.41 20.30 -0.32
C GLU A 303 1.41 19.37 -1.54
N ALA A 304 1.67 18.07 -1.32
CA ALA A 304 1.65 17.08 -2.40
C ALA A 304 0.27 16.98 -3.06
N LEU A 305 -0.81 16.94 -2.26
CA LEU A 305 -2.18 16.83 -2.73
C LEU A 305 -2.68 18.08 -3.49
N THR A 306 -2.23 19.27 -3.08
CA THR A 306 -2.60 20.55 -3.70
C THR A 306 -1.64 21.02 -4.80
N SER A 307 -0.59 20.24 -5.09
CA SER A 307 0.41 20.56 -6.11
C SER A 307 -0.19 20.60 -7.52
N GLU A 308 0.44 21.41 -8.40
CA GLU A 308 0.09 21.45 -9.83
C GLU A 308 0.18 20.08 -10.49
N ARG A 309 1.16 19.26 -10.10
CA ARG A 309 1.31 17.87 -10.58
C ARG A 309 0.09 17.03 -10.27
N THR A 310 -0.43 17.12 -9.04
CA THR A 310 -1.61 16.35 -8.60
C THR A 310 -2.88 16.85 -9.30
N ARG A 311 -3.08 18.16 -9.38
CA ARG A 311 -4.22 18.76 -10.09
C ARG A 311 -4.24 18.36 -11.56
N ARG A 312 -3.15 18.57 -12.28
CA ARG A 312 -3.03 18.18 -13.68
C ARG A 312 -3.16 16.68 -13.90
N GLY A 313 -2.72 15.89 -12.94
CA GLY A 313 -2.84 14.43 -12.95
C GLY A 313 -4.27 13.93 -12.85
N GLY A 314 -5.22 14.73 -12.36
CA GLY A 314 -6.63 14.34 -12.18
C GLY A 314 -6.84 13.19 -11.21
N LEU A 315 -5.94 13.05 -10.21
CA LEU A 315 -6.04 11.98 -9.21
C LEU A 315 -7.08 12.31 -8.13
N LEU A 316 -7.21 13.59 -7.76
CA LEU A 316 -8.24 14.06 -6.86
C LEU A 316 -9.46 14.50 -7.66
N GLN A 317 -10.61 13.96 -7.30
CA GLN A 317 -11.91 14.30 -7.91
C GLN A 317 -12.82 14.89 -6.84
N GLU A 318 -13.53 15.95 -7.20
CA GLU A 318 -14.59 16.52 -6.36
C GLU A 318 -15.89 15.75 -6.60
N MET A 319 -16.57 15.44 -5.50
CA MET A 319 -17.88 14.79 -5.54
C MET A 319 -18.89 15.60 -4.75
N PRO A 320 -20.12 15.79 -5.29
CA PRO A 320 -21.23 16.35 -4.51
C PRO A 320 -21.51 15.46 -3.30
N HIS A 321 -21.71 16.09 -2.15
CA HIS A 321 -22.04 15.38 -0.91
C HIS A 321 -23.26 16.06 -0.24
N PRO A 322 -24.30 15.30 0.14
CA PRO A 322 -25.57 15.88 0.58
C PRO A 322 -25.48 16.71 1.87
N VAL A 323 -24.45 16.48 2.69
CA VAL A 323 -24.25 17.19 3.97
C VAL A 323 -23.05 18.12 3.91
N ALA A 324 -21.93 17.68 3.34
CA ALA A 324 -20.69 18.45 3.28
C ALA A 324 -20.62 19.42 2.08
N GLY A 325 -21.62 19.41 1.19
CA GLY A 325 -21.62 20.16 -0.06
C GLY A 325 -20.70 19.54 -1.11
N THR A 326 -19.39 19.49 -0.84
CA THR A 326 -18.38 18.85 -1.69
C THR A 326 -17.42 18.03 -0.83
N THR A 327 -17.09 16.84 -1.30
CA THR A 327 -16.02 16.01 -0.76
C THR A 327 -15.01 15.66 -1.85
N HIS A 328 -13.89 15.08 -1.47
CA HIS A 328 -12.86 14.64 -2.40
C HIS A 328 -12.68 13.12 -2.33
N VAL A 329 -12.47 12.52 -3.48
CA VAL A 329 -12.08 11.11 -3.59
C VAL A 329 -10.85 10.97 -4.47
N PHE A 330 -10.07 9.93 -4.23
CA PHE A 330 -8.99 9.56 -5.13
C PHE A 330 -9.57 8.78 -6.30
N ALA A 331 -9.30 9.21 -7.52
CA ALA A 331 -9.53 8.36 -8.68
C ALA A 331 -8.59 7.14 -8.63
N PRO A 332 -8.92 6.03 -9.30
CA PRO A 332 -7.98 4.92 -9.47
C PRO A 332 -6.66 5.40 -10.10
N PRO A 333 -5.51 4.83 -9.70
CA PRO A 333 -4.21 5.25 -10.24
C PRO A 333 -4.01 4.84 -11.71
N TYR A 334 -4.90 4.01 -12.25
CA TYR A 334 -4.81 3.48 -13.61
C TYR A 334 -5.21 4.51 -14.65
N ARG A 335 -4.61 4.39 -15.83
CA ARG A 335 -5.05 5.03 -17.07
C ARG A 335 -5.16 3.94 -18.13
N LEU A 336 -6.33 3.79 -18.72
CA LEU A 336 -6.54 2.93 -19.86
C LEU A 336 -6.72 3.83 -21.08
N ASP A 337 -5.96 3.58 -22.13
CA ASP A 337 -5.93 4.41 -23.34
C ASP A 337 -5.71 5.90 -23.05
N GLY A 338 -4.89 6.19 -22.04
CA GLY A 338 -4.57 7.55 -21.61
C GLY A 338 -5.63 8.21 -20.70
N GLN A 339 -6.75 7.59 -20.49
CA GLN A 339 -7.86 8.10 -19.65
C GLN A 339 -7.89 7.40 -18.28
N ARG A 340 -8.21 8.17 -17.23
CA ARG A 340 -8.51 7.57 -15.92
C ARG A 340 -9.87 6.89 -15.96
N LEU A 341 -9.98 5.81 -15.21
CA LEU A 341 -11.27 5.21 -14.93
C LEU A 341 -12.10 6.17 -14.06
N PRO A 342 -13.44 6.20 -14.25
CA PRO A 342 -14.34 7.06 -13.48
C PRO A 342 -14.42 6.66 -12.00
#